data_2336bc7fc0fff1dfcc78f8d2f7ca22ff
#
_entry.id   2336bc7fc0fff1dfcc78f8d2f7ca22ff
#
_cell.length_a   1.000
_cell.length_b   1.000
_cell.length_c   1.000
_cell.angle_alpha   90.00
_cell.angle_beta   90.00
_cell.angle_gamma   90.00
#
_symmetry.space_group_name_H-M   'P 1'
#
loop_
_entity.id
_entity.type
_entity.pdbx_description
1 polymer ?
#
loop_
_entity_poly.entity_id
_entity_poly.type
_entity_poly.pdbx_seq_one_letter_code
_entity_poly.pdbx_strand_id
1 'polypeptide(L)'
;MKSRISFDFLPEAPKAKNLGIWMDHAHAHLMEFATDPITTNIVSNPFTHREKAHSLGKSEEGMHQKEQQEQAKYYGKLGAIIRNFQDVVLFGPTNAKVELLNLLQADHQFAHVRLETRESDKMTQNEQQAFVRDYFSAR
;
A
#
# COMPACT_ATOMS: atom_id res chain seq x y z
N MET A 1 -31.33 -19.85 1.85
CA MET A 1 -31.41 -19.25 1.92
C MET A 1 -31.32 -19.01 1.86
N LYS A 2 -30.84 -18.92 1.92
CA LYS A 2 -30.72 -18.37 2.00
C LYS A 2 -30.30 -18.03 1.92
N SER A 3 -30.11 -18.08 1.89
CA SER A 3 -29.78 -17.46 1.94
C SER A 3 -29.46 -17.29 1.76
N ARG A 4 -29.24 -17.26 1.91
CA ARG A 4 -28.98 -16.74 1.82
C ARG A 4 -28.50 -16.27 1.82
N ILE A 5 -28.40 -16.41 1.88
CA ILE A 5 -27.96 -15.70 1.92
C ILE A 5 -27.42 -15.36 1.67
N SER A 6 -27.28 -15.48 1.70
CA SER A 6 -26.79 -14.94 1.53
C SER A 6 -26.40 -14.82 1.05
N PHE A 7 -26.25 -14.81 0.89
CA PHE A 7 -25.93 -14.39 0.38
C PHE A 7 -25.82 -14.00 -0.02
N ASP A 8 -25.95 -14.03 0.14
CA ASP A 8 -25.77 -13.40 -0.20
C ASP A 8 -25.41 -12.81 -0.23
N PHE A 9 -25.27 -12.74 0.13
CA PHE A 9 -24.68 -12.02 0.10
C PHE A 9 -23.70 -11.99 -0.19
N LEU A 10 -23.32 -12.33 -0.27
CA LEU A 10 -22.42 -12.22 -0.64
C LEU A 10 -21.91 -11.68 -1.24
N PRO A 11 -21.65 -11.49 -1.14
CA PRO A 11 -21.13 -10.84 -1.63
C PRO A 11 -20.93 -10.60 -2.54
N GLU A 12 -21.00 -10.15 -2.69
CA GLU A 12 -20.74 -9.87 -3.64
C GLU A 12 -19.78 -10.16 -4.19
N ALA A 13 -20.23 -10.66 -4.87
CA ALA A 13 -19.19 -11.05 -5.65
C ALA A 13 -18.19 -10.05 -5.57
N PRO A 14 -17.05 -10.46 -5.31
CA PRO A 14 -16.01 -9.54 -5.27
C PRO A 14 -15.88 -8.95 -6.63
N LYS A 15 -16.27 -7.75 -6.75
CA LYS A 15 -15.92 -7.02 -7.89
C LYS A 15 -14.44 -6.95 -7.95
N ALA A 16 -13.90 -6.87 -9.14
CA ALA A 16 -12.51 -6.60 -9.29
C ALA A 16 -12.22 -5.31 -8.57
N LYS A 17 -11.40 -5.37 -7.56
CA LYS A 17 -11.04 -4.20 -6.79
C LYS A 17 -9.65 -3.78 -7.16
N ASN A 18 -9.52 -2.50 -7.47
CA ASN A 18 -8.27 -1.91 -7.92
C ASN A 18 -7.80 -0.88 -6.92
N LEU A 19 -6.52 -0.93 -6.57
CA LEU A 19 -5.95 -0.06 -5.56
C LEU A 19 -4.67 0.55 -6.07
N GLY A 20 -4.55 1.88 -5.95
CA GLY A 20 -3.29 2.57 -6.20
C GLY A 20 -2.68 3.01 -4.89
N ILE A 21 -1.38 2.84 -4.76
CA ILE A 21 -0.65 3.27 -3.58
C ILE A 21 0.54 4.10 -4.01
N TRP A 22 0.49 5.39 -3.69
CA TRP A 22 1.68 6.22 -3.76
C TRP A 22 2.43 6.05 -2.45
N MET A 23 3.74 5.77 -2.52
CA MET A 23 4.45 5.52 -1.28
C MET A 23 5.92 5.87 -1.36
N ASP A 24 6.47 6.16 -0.19
CA ASP A 24 7.90 6.17 0.04
C ASP A 24 8.15 5.37 1.32
N HIS A 25 9.33 5.50 1.92
CA HIS A 25 9.65 4.72 3.11
C HIS A 25 8.93 5.22 4.36
N ALA A 26 8.34 6.39 4.31
CA ALA A 26 7.70 7.01 5.48
C ALA A 26 6.18 7.01 5.41
N HIS A 27 5.62 7.13 4.22
CA HIS A 27 4.18 7.32 4.06
C HIS A 27 3.66 6.55 2.86
N ALA A 28 2.43 6.08 2.98
CA ALA A 28 1.71 5.47 1.86
C ALA A 28 0.32 6.09 1.78
N HIS A 29 -0.06 6.48 0.58
CA HIS A 29 -1.38 7.05 0.29
C HIS A 29 -2.15 6.03 -0.53
N LEU A 30 -3.22 5.49 0.03
CA LEU A 30 -3.98 4.40 -0.57
C LEU A 30 -5.26 4.94 -1.18
N MET A 31 -5.47 4.63 -2.46
CA MET A 31 -6.58 5.17 -3.23
C MET A 31 -7.27 4.04 -3.98
N GLU A 32 -8.49 3.75 -3.58
CA GLU A 32 -9.27 2.69 -4.23
C GLU A 32 -9.97 3.26 -5.45
N PHE A 33 -9.72 2.64 -6.61
CA PHE A 33 -10.22 3.18 -7.88
C PHE A 33 -11.75 3.15 -7.97
N ALA A 34 -12.37 2.14 -7.37
CA ALA A 34 -13.83 2.02 -7.47
C ALA A 34 -14.59 3.15 -6.78
N THR A 35 -13.91 3.95 -5.97
CA THR A 35 -14.52 5.05 -5.24
C THR A 35 -14.69 6.27 -6.15
N ASP A 36 -15.83 6.94 -6.01
CA ASP A 36 -16.06 8.18 -6.76
C ASP A 36 -16.72 9.19 -5.85
N PRO A 37 -16.04 10.23 -5.38
CA PRO A 37 -14.63 10.54 -5.70
C PRO A 37 -13.68 9.57 -5.02
N ILE A 38 -12.47 9.52 -5.59
CA ILE A 38 -11.42 8.70 -4.97
C ILE A 38 -11.02 9.33 -3.65
N THR A 39 -11.06 8.53 -2.59
CA THR A 39 -10.61 8.98 -1.28
C THR A 39 -9.22 8.44 -1.01
N THR A 40 -8.45 9.19 -0.22
CA THR A 40 -7.09 8.80 0.11
C THR A 40 -7.01 8.47 1.59
N ASN A 41 -6.53 7.27 1.90
CA ASN A 41 -6.21 6.87 3.27
C ASN A 41 -4.71 6.82 3.41
N ILE A 42 -4.21 7.22 4.57
CA ILE A 42 -2.77 7.33 4.79
C ILE A 42 -2.32 6.34 5.84
N VAL A 43 -1.26 5.59 5.50
CA VAL A 43 -0.57 4.71 6.44
C VAL A 43 0.85 5.23 6.56
N SER A 44 1.32 5.40 7.79
CA SER A 44 2.64 5.97 8.03
C SER A 44 3.54 4.97 8.73
N ASN A 45 4.83 5.08 8.40
CA ASN A 45 5.86 4.34 9.10
C ASN A 45 6.18 5.11 10.39
N PRO A 46 6.02 4.48 11.56
CA PRO A 46 6.27 5.20 12.82
C PRO A 46 7.72 5.63 13.01
N PHE A 47 8.67 4.97 12.31
CA PHE A 47 10.07 5.36 12.42
C PHE A 47 10.33 6.54 11.49
N THR A 48 9.94 7.72 11.94
CA THR A 48 10.03 8.94 11.18
C THR A 48 11.32 9.66 11.51
N HIS A 49 11.54 10.80 10.86
CA HIS A 49 12.65 11.69 11.15
C HIS A 49 12.71 12.03 12.64
N ARG A 50 11.56 12.25 13.24
CA ARG A 50 11.45 12.58 14.65
C ARG A 50 11.95 11.43 15.53
N GLU A 51 11.62 10.20 15.15
CA GLU A 51 12.10 9.01 15.85
C GLU A 51 13.62 8.92 15.80
N LYS A 52 14.19 9.20 14.63
CA LYS A 52 15.63 9.19 14.48
C LYS A 52 16.28 10.23 15.37
N ALA A 53 15.70 11.41 15.46
CA ALA A 53 16.22 12.45 16.32
C ALA A 53 16.20 12.03 17.79
N HIS A 54 15.13 11.36 18.19
CA HIS A 54 15.02 10.88 19.57
C HIS A 54 16.02 9.79 19.89
N SER A 55 16.50 9.10 18.89
CA SER A 55 17.40 7.96 19.08
C SER A 55 18.86 8.35 19.01
N LEU A 56 19.18 9.64 18.99
CA LEU A 56 20.55 10.09 18.82
C LEU A 56 21.53 9.57 19.90
N GLY A 57 21.04 9.29 21.08
CA GLY A 57 21.91 8.78 22.14
C GLY A 57 22.10 7.27 22.14
N LYS A 58 21.46 6.58 21.23
CA LYS A 58 21.52 5.11 21.20
C LYS A 58 22.61 4.63 20.27
N SER A 59 23.00 3.37 20.44
CA SER A 59 23.97 2.79 19.53
C SER A 59 23.39 2.73 18.12
N GLU A 60 24.27 2.79 17.15
CA GLU A 60 23.88 2.71 15.76
C GLU A 60 23.17 1.39 15.47
N GLU A 61 23.66 0.32 16.07
CA GLU A 61 23.07 -1.00 15.90
C GLU A 61 21.65 -1.05 16.41
N GLY A 62 21.39 -0.47 17.59
CA GLY A 62 20.04 -0.41 18.14
C GLY A 62 19.11 0.39 17.26
N MET A 63 19.60 1.47 16.67
CA MET A 63 18.82 2.28 15.75
C MET A 63 18.44 1.49 14.51
N HIS A 64 19.39 0.76 13.95
CA HIS A 64 19.11 -0.04 12.75
C HIS A 64 18.08 -1.11 13.03
N GLN A 65 18.15 -1.77 14.16
CA GLN A 65 17.19 -2.80 14.52
C GLN A 65 15.80 -2.22 14.65
N LYS A 66 15.69 -1.07 15.29
CA LYS A 66 14.38 -0.44 15.45
C LYS A 66 13.83 -0.01 14.09
N GLU A 67 14.67 0.56 13.26
CA GLU A 67 14.27 0.98 11.93
C GLU A 67 13.72 -0.20 11.12
N GLN A 68 14.42 -1.34 11.16
CA GLN A 68 13.98 -2.52 10.44
C GLN A 68 12.66 -3.06 10.97
N GLN A 69 12.45 -3.03 12.28
CA GLN A 69 11.22 -3.49 12.87
C GLN A 69 10.05 -2.62 12.47
N GLU A 70 10.22 -1.30 12.50
CA GLU A 70 9.15 -0.40 12.12
C GLU A 70 8.86 -0.47 10.63
N GLN A 71 9.91 -0.66 9.82
CA GLN A 71 9.72 -0.85 8.39
C GLN A 71 8.90 -2.11 8.10
N ALA A 72 9.20 -3.19 8.81
CA ALA A 72 8.46 -4.43 8.65
C ALA A 72 6.99 -4.27 9.03
N LYS A 73 6.72 -3.53 10.11
CA LYS A 73 5.36 -3.26 10.52
C LYS A 73 4.61 -2.42 9.49
N TYR A 74 5.28 -1.42 8.95
CA TYR A 74 4.73 -0.55 7.92
C TYR A 74 4.33 -1.37 6.70
N TYR A 75 5.26 -2.20 6.20
CA TYR A 75 4.96 -3.05 5.05
C TYR A 75 3.90 -4.09 5.37
N GLY A 76 3.89 -4.61 6.60
CA GLY A 76 2.88 -5.55 7.02
C GLY A 76 1.48 -4.98 7.02
N LYS A 77 1.33 -3.73 7.45
CA LYS A 77 0.05 -3.05 7.41
C LYS A 77 -0.43 -2.87 5.98
N LEU A 78 0.47 -2.48 5.09
CA LEU A 78 0.13 -2.32 3.69
C LEU A 78 -0.28 -3.66 3.07
N GLY A 79 0.45 -4.71 3.39
CA GLY A 79 0.13 -6.04 2.89
C GLY A 79 -1.25 -6.50 3.34
N ALA A 80 -1.61 -6.24 4.59
CA ALA A 80 -2.92 -6.64 5.10
C ALA A 80 -4.05 -5.98 4.32
N ILE A 81 -3.84 -4.75 3.86
CA ILE A 81 -4.82 -4.04 3.06
C ILE A 81 -4.82 -4.57 1.63
N ILE A 82 -3.63 -4.75 1.05
CA ILE A 82 -3.46 -5.19 -0.34
C ILE A 82 -4.13 -6.54 -0.59
N ARG A 83 -4.13 -7.42 0.41
CA ARG A 83 -4.73 -8.75 0.29
C ARG A 83 -6.19 -8.72 -0.13
N ASN A 84 -6.87 -7.62 0.13
CA ASN A 84 -8.29 -7.49 -0.18
C ASN A 84 -8.56 -7.00 -1.60
N PHE A 85 -7.51 -6.82 -2.40
CA PHE A 85 -7.65 -6.29 -3.75
C PHE A 85 -7.15 -7.29 -4.76
N GLN A 86 -7.53 -7.09 -6.01
CA GLN A 86 -7.13 -7.97 -7.11
C GLN A 86 -6.04 -7.36 -7.97
N ASP A 87 -6.03 -6.05 -8.10
CA ASP A 87 -5.07 -5.36 -8.97
C ASP A 87 -4.56 -4.14 -8.22
N VAL A 88 -3.25 -4.08 -8.03
CA VAL A 88 -2.63 -3.03 -7.22
C VAL A 88 -1.42 -2.46 -7.94
N VAL A 89 -1.37 -1.14 -8.04
CA VAL A 89 -0.21 -0.44 -8.56
C VAL A 89 0.46 0.34 -7.44
N LEU A 90 1.77 0.14 -7.31
CA LEU A 90 2.60 0.85 -6.33
C LEU A 90 3.43 1.86 -7.10
N PHE A 91 3.37 3.12 -6.71
CA PHE A 91 4.13 4.15 -7.42
C PHE A 91 4.71 5.13 -6.42
N GLY A 92 5.70 5.89 -6.85
CA GLY A 92 6.38 6.83 -5.97
C GLY A 92 7.84 7.00 -6.34
N PRO A 93 8.54 7.91 -5.65
CA PRO A 93 9.89 8.30 -6.07
C PRO A 93 11.01 7.45 -5.51
N THR A 94 10.74 6.55 -4.56
CA THR A 94 11.80 5.79 -3.91
C THR A 94 11.68 4.30 -4.20
N ASN A 95 12.63 3.52 -3.69
CA ASN A 95 12.63 2.07 -3.83
C ASN A 95 11.65 1.37 -2.89
N ALA A 96 10.97 2.09 -2.02
CA ALA A 96 10.06 1.48 -1.07
C ALA A 96 9.03 0.60 -1.79
N LYS A 97 8.52 1.05 -2.93
CA LYS A 97 7.55 0.29 -3.70
C LYS A 97 8.11 -1.03 -4.20
N VAL A 98 9.38 -1.04 -4.58
CA VAL A 98 10.02 -2.26 -5.06
C VAL A 98 10.26 -3.22 -3.91
N GLU A 99 10.68 -2.71 -2.78
CA GLU A 99 10.89 -3.54 -1.59
C GLU A 99 9.59 -4.22 -1.17
N LEU A 100 8.50 -3.47 -1.15
CA LEU A 100 7.20 -4.03 -0.81
C LEU A 100 6.76 -5.06 -1.85
N LEU A 101 6.90 -4.74 -3.12
CA LEU A 101 6.55 -5.67 -4.19
C LEU A 101 7.27 -7.00 -4.01
N ASN A 102 8.58 -6.96 -3.75
CA ASN A 102 9.35 -8.17 -3.59
C ASN A 102 8.90 -9.00 -2.39
N LEU A 103 8.58 -8.34 -1.28
CA LEU A 103 8.07 -9.04 -0.11
C LEU A 103 6.76 -9.75 -0.41
N LEU A 104 5.84 -9.08 -1.09
CA LEU A 104 4.53 -9.65 -1.35
C LEU A 104 4.60 -10.75 -2.40
N GLN A 105 5.44 -10.61 -3.41
CA GLN A 105 5.58 -11.65 -4.42
C GLN A 105 6.21 -12.92 -3.88
N ALA A 106 6.99 -12.82 -2.83
CA ALA A 106 7.58 -13.99 -2.20
C ALA A 106 6.59 -14.72 -1.30
N ASP A 107 5.43 -14.14 -1.03
CA ASP A 107 4.44 -14.67 -0.12
C ASP A 107 3.24 -15.16 -0.94
N HIS A 108 3.02 -16.49 -0.93
CA HIS A 108 1.97 -17.06 -1.76
C HIS A 108 0.56 -16.63 -1.33
N GLN A 109 0.40 -16.02 -0.15
CA GLN A 109 -0.90 -15.45 0.22
C GLN A 109 -1.32 -14.33 -0.72
N PHE A 110 -0.38 -13.77 -1.47
CA PHE A 110 -0.65 -12.68 -2.42
C PHE A 110 -0.67 -13.15 -3.86
N ALA A 111 -0.70 -14.47 -4.09
CA ALA A 111 -0.67 -15.01 -5.45
C ALA A 111 -1.87 -14.54 -6.30
N HIS A 112 -2.98 -14.21 -5.65
CA HIS A 112 -4.19 -13.75 -6.34
C HIS A 112 -4.16 -12.27 -6.69
N VAL A 113 -3.16 -11.53 -6.20
CA VAL A 113 -3.10 -10.08 -6.40
C VAL A 113 -2.14 -9.77 -7.53
N ARG A 114 -2.60 -9.00 -8.50
CA ARG A 114 -1.74 -8.52 -9.57
C ARG A 114 -1.05 -7.25 -9.08
N LEU A 115 0.27 -7.30 -9.01
CA LEU A 115 1.06 -6.22 -8.46
C LEU A 115 2.00 -5.65 -9.50
N GLU A 116 2.02 -4.33 -9.64
CA GLU A 116 2.94 -3.63 -10.51
C GLU A 116 3.50 -2.40 -9.82
N THR A 117 4.69 -1.99 -10.24
CA THR A 117 5.28 -0.73 -9.77
C THR A 117 5.43 0.24 -10.93
N ARG A 118 5.38 1.53 -10.62
CA ARG A 118 5.65 2.59 -11.59
C ARG A 118 6.49 3.66 -10.91
N GLU A 119 7.48 4.15 -11.65
CA GLU A 119 8.25 5.28 -11.17
C GLU A 119 7.43 6.55 -11.27
N SER A 120 7.58 7.42 -10.29
CA SER A 120 6.98 8.73 -10.36
C SER A 120 7.77 9.67 -9.47
N ASP A 121 7.70 10.96 -9.78
CA ASP A 121 8.26 11.98 -8.91
C ASP A 121 7.31 12.21 -7.74
N LYS A 122 7.68 13.14 -6.87
CA LYS A 122 6.76 13.61 -5.85
C LYS A 122 5.53 14.16 -6.52
N MET A 123 4.38 13.86 -5.93
CA MET A 123 3.10 14.27 -6.49
C MET A 123 2.23 14.86 -5.40
N THR A 124 1.42 15.85 -5.77
CA THR A 124 0.36 16.31 -4.90
C THR A 124 -0.71 15.23 -4.80
N GLN A 125 -1.58 15.35 -3.82
CA GLN A 125 -2.66 14.37 -3.65
C GLN A 125 -3.55 14.31 -4.89
N ASN A 126 -3.84 15.46 -5.49
CA ASN A 126 -4.66 15.48 -6.71
C ASN A 126 -3.95 14.76 -7.86
N GLU A 127 -2.66 14.95 -7.99
CA GLU A 127 -1.89 14.27 -9.03
C GLU A 127 -1.87 12.76 -8.80
N GLN A 128 -1.77 12.35 -7.55
CA GLN A 128 -1.80 10.92 -7.20
C GLN A 128 -3.13 10.30 -7.59
N GLN A 129 -4.22 10.98 -7.28
CA GLN A 129 -5.55 10.47 -7.62
C GLN A 129 -5.74 10.40 -9.13
N ALA A 130 -5.24 11.40 -9.86
CA ALA A 130 -5.31 11.39 -11.31
C ALA A 130 -4.51 10.23 -11.89
N PHE A 131 -3.34 9.95 -11.31
CA PHE A 131 -2.53 8.82 -11.76
C PHE A 131 -3.30 7.51 -11.61
N VAL A 132 -3.91 7.30 -10.46
CA VAL A 132 -4.67 6.08 -10.20
C VAL A 132 -5.85 5.95 -11.16
N ARG A 133 -6.55 7.04 -11.37
CA ARG A 133 -7.68 7.06 -12.29
C ARG A 133 -7.25 6.70 -13.70
N ASP A 134 -6.17 7.33 -14.17
CA ASP A 134 -5.68 7.08 -15.52
C ASP A 134 -5.15 5.67 -15.67
N TYR A 135 -4.42 5.18 -14.66
CA TYR A 135 -3.82 3.86 -14.73
C TYR A 135 -4.88 2.77 -14.90
N PHE A 136 -5.91 2.81 -14.07
CA PHE A 136 -6.92 1.77 -14.10
C PHE A 136 -7.95 1.97 -15.22
N SER A 137 -8.14 3.19 -15.66
CA SER A 137 -9.04 3.42 -16.80
C SER A 137 -8.47 2.90 -18.11
N ALA A 138 -7.16 2.81 -18.20
CA ALA A 138 -6.50 2.34 -19.43
C ALA A 138 -6.44 0.82 -19.53
N ARG A 139 -6.91 0.11 -18.50
CA ARG A 139 -6.78 -1.36 -18.47
C ARG A 139 -8.07 -2.06 -18.81
#